data_f9461a8b9cbca9b5e7774753d498bf15
#
_entry.id   f9461a8b9cbca9b5e7774753d498bf15
#
_cell.length_a   1.000
_cell.length_b   1.000
_cell.length_c   1.000
_cell.angle_alpha   90.00
_cell.angle_beta   90.00
_cell.angle_gamma   90.00
#
_symmetry.space_group_name_H-M   'P 1'
#
loop_
_entity.id
_entity.type
_entity.pdbx_description
1 polymer ?
#
loop_
_entity_poly.entity_id
_entity_poly.type
_entity_poly.pdbx_seq_one_letter_code
_entity_poly.pdbx_strand_id
1 'polypeptide(L)'
;MINFIKNNKLFVRMTGINFLSKIGDNLFYTAMLSAAIILPNSKLAVLIVSISESLPILISIFFGVIADKQKGKINQLIGSSLFRSLMYICISIIFRYPQSLLLLLLASFMNLLSDISGNYATALFSPFTKTMIAPQDMETAQGFVSVGTQLVAVFATFTGSLLLTIYSKSMLAIINASIFLLIAFLYYLLKPSLKAQGFKIKSFTNTKTLSIVKENLTSFISNHSLLINLIQLAMLNGFFGGQTPLFALFIEENNQLNFLSNPFKIALLSGIITLSMILGSSLTTYILKKQSIFHINILSDCFIVIIAMAYLYNNIWGILVGNSCLAFLLGIVSPRFSANVINQYPVDRLGGVITVINAFLVIIPPLTSVIFPMISTINLKLAYICLIAYALILIIISVLTNKIAK
;
A
#
# COMPACT_ATOMS: atom_id res chain seq x y z
N MET A 1 -20.53 14.15 2.93
CA MET A 1 -20.16 13.19 1.89
C MET A 1 -21.12 13.21 0.68
N ILE A 2 -22.44 12.99 0.84
CA ILE A 2 -23.40 12.94 -0.28
C ILE A 2 -23.41 14.25 -1.09
N ASN A 3 -23.46 15.40 -0.43
CA ASN A 3 -23.43 16.72 -1.10
C ASN A 3 -22.09 16.95 -1.83
N PHE A 4 -20.97 16.54 -1.23
CA PHE A 4 -19.65 16.60 -1.87
C PHE A 4 -19.62 15.80 -3.18
N ILE A 5 -20.14 14.56 -3.18
CA ILE A 5 -20.21 13.70 -4.36
C ILE A 5 -21.06 14.34 -5.48
N LYS A 6 -22.21 14.94 -5.10
CA LYS A 6 -23.11 15.59 -6.07
C LYS A 6 -22.48 16.84 -6.71
N ASN A 7 -21.72 17.60 -5.95
CA ASN A 7 -21.11 18.85 -6.41
C ASN A 7 -19.81 18.61 -7.21
N ASN A 8 -19.08 17.52 -6.93
CA ASN A 8 -17.76 17.24 -7.51
C ASN A 8 -17.78 16.04 -8.47
N LYS A 9 -18.78 15.96 -9.36
CA LYS A 9 -19.03 14.78 -10.24
C LYS A 9 -17.81 14.36 -11.06
N LEU A 10 -17.05 15.30 -11.60
CA LEU A 10 -15.88 14.99 -12.45
C LEU A 10 -14.74 14.38 -11.63
N PHE A 11 -14.46 14.94 -10.45
CA PHE A 11 -13.51 14.38 -9.50
C PHE A 11 -13.90 12.96 -9.08
N VAL A 12 -15.17 12.74 -8.73
CA VAL A 12 -15.69 11.43 -8.33
C VAL A 12 -15.54 10.40 -9.46
N ARG A 13 -15.83 10.78 -10.71
CA ARG A 13 -15.64 9.92 -11.87
C ARG A 13 -14.17 9.55 -12.08
N MET A 14 -13.26 10.52 -12.01
CA MET A 14 -11.82 10.28 -12.12
C MET A 14 -11.31 9.39 -10.98
N THR A 15 -11.72 9.65 -9.74
CA THR A 15 -11.37 8.83 -8.58
C THR A 15 -11.93 7.40 -8.71
N GLY A 16 -13.15 7.24 -9.23
CA GLY A 16 -13.74 5.93 -9.53
C GLY A 16 -12.91 5.12 -10.54
N ILE A 17 -12.38 5.76 -11.60
CA ILE A 17 -11.46 5.12 -12.53
C ILE A 17 -10.15 4.72 -11.84
N ASN A 18 -9.63 5.57 -10.94
CA ASN A 18 -8.44 5.23 -10.16
C ASN A 18 -8.70 4.05 -9.20
N PHE A 19 -9.89 3.95 -8.62
CA PHE A 19 -10.30 2.78 -7.82
C PHE A 19 -10.33 1.49 -8.65
N LEU A 20 -10.83 1.53 -9.90
CA LEU A 20 -10.75 0.39 -10.82
C LEU A 20 -9.30 -0.04 -11.08
N SER A 21 -8.37 0.91 -11.24
CA SER A 21 -6.94 0.59 -11.37
C SER A 21 -6.42 -0.13 -10.12
N LYS A 22 -6.79 0.33 -8.93
CA LYS A 22 -6.40 -0.31 -7.67
C LYS A 22 -7.00 -1.70 -7.49
N ILE A 23 -8.21 -1.94 -8.03
CA ILE A 23 -8.79 -3.30 -8.07
C ILE A 23 -7.89 -4.22 -8.89
N GLY A 24 -7.48 -3.81 -10.08
CA GLY A 24 -6.58 -4.59 -10.94
C GLY A 24 -5.26 -4.94 -10.23
N ASP A 25 -4.63 -3.96 -9.59
CA ASP A 25 -3.37 -4.13 -8.87
C ASP A 25 -3.49 -5.19 -7.76
N ASN A 26 -4.43 -5.01 -6.83
CA ASN A 26 -4.58 -5.89 -5.66
C ASN A 26 -5.10 -7.30 -6.03
N LEU A 27 -5.96 -7.41 -7.06
CA LEU A 27 -6.49 -8.68 -7.54
C LEU A 27 -5.38 -9.58 -8.04
N PHE A 28 -4.42 -9.04 -8.78
CA PHE A 28 -3.38 -9.83 -9.42
C PHE A 28 -2.21 -10.19 -8.49
N TYR A 29 -1.91 -9.37 -7.49
CA TYR A 29 -0.86 -9.67 -6.50
C TYR A 29 -1.11 -11.01 -5.79
N THR A 30 -2.35 -11.26 -5.36
CA THR A 30 -2.73 -12.54 -4.74
C THR A 30 -2.51 -13.73 -5.69
N ALA A 31 -2.77 -13.53 -6.99
CA ALA A 31 -2.51 -14.56 -8.01
C ALA A 31 -1.03 -14.87 -8.18
N MET A 32 -0.18 -13.84 -8.19
CA MET A 32 1.27 -13.98 -8.27
C MET A 32 1.84 -14.71 -7.07
N LEU A 33 1.45 -14.35 -5.84
CA LEU A 33 1.87 -15.06 -4.64
C LEU A 33 1.40 -16.53 -4.65
N SER A 34 0.15 -16.78 -5.06
CA SER A 34 -0.37 -18.15 -5.18
C SER A 34 0.34 -18.97 -6.25
N ALA A 35 0.90 -18.33 -7.29
CA ALA A 35 1.76 -19.00 -8.26
C ALA A 35 3.14 -19.32 -7.67
N ALA A 36 3.69 -18.42 -6.87
CA ALA A 36 5.01 -18.53 -6.29
C ALA A 36 5.11 -19.68 -5.27
N ILE A 37 4.13 -19.82 -4.38
CA ILE A 37 4.16 -20.81 -3.29
C ILE A 37 4.02 -22.27 -3.79
N ILE A 38 3.54 -22.50 -5.01
CA ILE A 38 3.39 -23.86 -5.57
C ILE A 38 4.72 -24.37 -6.19
N LEU A 39 5.67 -23.48 -6.43
CA LEU A 39 6.94 -23.86 -7.07
C LEU A 39 7.89 -24.56 -6.09
N PRO A 40 8.73 -25.50 -6.54
CA PRO A 40 9.70 -26.20 -5.70
C PRO A 40 10.61 -25.27 -4.88
N ASN A 41 10.95 -24.10 -5.45
CA ASN A 41 11.72 -23.04 -4.79
C ASN A 41 10.81 -21.89 -4.35
N SER A 42 9.75 -22.16 -3.59
CA SER A 42 8.74 -21.21 -3.18
C SER A 42 9.31 -19.96 -2.49
N LYS A 43 10.32 -20.10 -1.64
CA LYS A 43 10.96 -18.97 -0.94
C LYS A 43 11.56 -17.96 -1.91
N LEU A 44 12.33 -18.44 -2.91
CA LEU A 44 12.91 -17.61 -3.96
C LEU A 44 11.79 -17.01 -4.85
N ALA A 45 10.79 -17.79 -5.18
CA ALA A 45 9.67 -17.37 -6.00
C ALA A 45 8.86 -16.24 -5.32
N VAL A 46 8.56 -16.36 -4.02
CA VAL A 46 7.90 -15.31 -3.23
C VAL A 46 8.76 -14.06 -3.13
N LEU A 47 10.09 -14.21 -2.97
CA LEU A 47 11.01 -13.06 -2.98
C LEU A 47 10.96 -12.31 -4.32
N ILE A 48 10.97 -13.02 -5.46
CA ILE A 48 10.87 -12.42 -6.80
C ILE A 48 9.56 -11.62 -6.93
N VAL A 49 8.43 -12.19 -6.53
CA VAL A 49 7.12 -11.52 -6.55
C VAL A 49 7.13 -10.31 -5.63
N SER A 50 7.68 -10.42 -4.42
CA SER A 50 7.75 -9.31 -3.46
C SER A 50 8.60 -8.15 -3.99
N ILE A 51 9.70 -8.43 -4.69
CA ILE A 51 10.52 -7.41 -5.34
C ILE A 51 9.74 -6.73 -6.47
N SER A 52 9.01 -7.49 -7.30
CA SER A 52 8.25 -6.93 -8.41
C SER A 52 7.15 -5.95 -7.97
N GLU A 53 6.54 -6.18 -6.81
CA GLU A 53 5.52 -5.30 -6.22
C GLU A 53 6.13 -4.09 -5.50
N SER A 54 7.25 -4.28 -4.83
CA SER A 54 7.81 -3.29 -3.91
C SER A 54 8.71 -2.28 -4.60
N LEU A 55 9.48 -2.72 -5.59
CA LEU A 55 10.43 -1.88 -6.33
C LEU A 55 9.75 -0.69 -7.03
N PRO A 56 8.58 -0.84 -7.70
CA PRO A 56 7.86 0.27 -8.30
C PRO A 56 7.48 1.36 -7.29
N ILE A 57 7.12 0.98 -6.06
CA ILE A 57 6.76 1.92 -5.00
C ILE A 57 7.99 2.71 -4.56
N LEU A 58 9.14 2.07 -4.37
CA LEU A 58 10.40 2.74 -4.01
C LEU A 58 10.86 3.74 -5.08
N ILE A 59 10.67 3.40 -6.36
CA ILE A 59 11.04 4.26 -7.48
C ILE A 59 9.99 5.38 -7.70
N SER A 60 8.77 5.25 -7.19
CA SER A 60 7.64 6.17 -7.42
C SER A 60 7.93 7.61 -7.01
N ILE A 61 8.84 7.83 -6.07
CA ILE A 61 9.31 9.17 -5.63
C ILE A 61 9.80 10.01 -6.82
N PHE A 62 10.47 9.37 -7.79
CA PHE A 62 10.96 10.05 -8.99
C PHE A 62 9.84 10.36 -9.99
N PHE A 63 8.75 9.62 -9.99
CA PHE A 63 7.65 9.81 -10.94
C PHE A 63 6.87 11.09 -10.70
N GLY A 64 6.81 11.61 -9.46
CA GLY A 64 6.22 12.91 -9.17
C GLY A 64 6.86 14.02 -10.00
N VAL A 65 8.20 14.09 -9.99
CA VAL A 65 8.95 15.11 -10.74
C VAL A 65 8.77 14.94 -12.26
N ILE A 66 8.73 13.71 -12.76
CA ILE A 66 8.52 13.43 -14.18
C ILE A 66 7.09 13.81 -14.60
N ALA A 67 6.09 13.43 -13.79
CA ALA A 67 4.69 13.70 -14.05
C ALA A 67 4.35 15.19 -14.04
N ASP A 68 5.00 15.98 -13.17
CA ASP A 68 4.78 17.43 -13.08
C ASP A 68 5.20 18.16 -14.35
N LYS A 69 6.28 17.71 -15.01
CA LYS A 69 6.79 18.29 -16.26
C LYS A 69 5.96 17.94 -17.49
N GLN A 70 5.08 16.94 -17.40
CA GLN A 70 4.36 16.42 -18.57
C GLN A 70 3.19 17.31 -18.99
N LYS A 71 3.09 17.52 -20.32
CA LYS A 71 1.93 18.11 -20.99
C LYS A 71 0.97 16.99 -21.40
N GLY A 72 -0.34 17.28 -21.40
CA GLY A 72 -1.33 16.30 -21.87
C GLY A 72 -1.50 15.08 -20.96
N LYS A 73 -1.50 15.28 -19.65
CA LYS A 73 -1.56 14.22 -18.62
C LYS A 73 -2.65 13.16 -18.85
N ILE A 74 -3.84 13.55 -19.40
CA ILE A 74 -4.91 12.61 -19.70
C ILE A 74 -4.52 11.61 -20.80
N ASN A 75 -3.80 12.03 -21.83
CA ASN A 75 -3.32 11.13 -22.88
C ASN A 75 -2.31 10.12 -22.32
N GLN A 76 -1.51 10.55 -21.35
CA GLN A 76 -0.54 9.69 -20.68
C GLN A 76 -1.23 8.69 -19.74
N LEU A 77 -2.32 9.08 -19.07
CA LEU A 77 -3.16 8.14 -18.31
C LEU A 77 -3.77 7.05 -19.20
N ILE A 78 -4.25 7.44 -20.41
CA ILE A 78 -4.74 6.49 -21.41
C ILE A 78 -3.62 5.56 -21.87
N GLY A 79 -2.46 6.12 -22.24
CA GLY A 79 -1.30 5.33 -22.68
C GLY A 79 -0.78 4.37 -21.61
N SER A 80 -0.69 4.82 -20.36
CA SER A 80 -0.33 3.98 -19.22
C SER A 80 -1.30 2.80 -19.07
N SER A 81 -2.61 3.05 -19.16
CA SER A 81 -3.62 2.00 -19.02
C SER A 81 -3.57 0.98 -20.16
N LEU A 82 -3.34 1.43 -21.41
CA LEU A 82 -3.14 0.54 -22.56
C LEU A 82 -1.87 -0.30 -22.42
N PHE A 83 -0.77 0.30 -21.99
CA PHE A 83 0.48 -0.41 -21.72
C PHE A 83 0.30 -1.49 -20.66
N ARG A 84 -0.40 -1.18 -19.56
CA ARG A 84 -0.71 -2.15 -18.50
C ARG A 84 -1.58 -3.29 -19.00
N SER A 85 -2.60 -2.99 -19.81
CA SER A 85 -3.42 -4.03 -20.47
C SER A 85 -2.55 -4.97 -21.31
N LEU A 86 -1.61 -4.44 -22.09
CA LEU A 86 -0.68 -5.24 -22.89
C LEU A 86 0.20 -6.15 -22.00
N MET A 87 0.76 -5.62 -20.90
CA MET A 87 1.55 -6.42 -19.96
C MET A 87 0.74 -7.60 -19.39
N TYR A 88 -0.52 -7.40 -19.01
CA TYR A 88 -1.36 -8.47 -18.50
C TYR A 88 -1.80 -9.48 -19.56
N ILE A 89 -1.91 -9.08 -20.84
CA ILE A 89 -2.06 -10.03 -21.96
C ILE A 89 -0.81 -10.92 -22.05
N CYS A 90 0.38 -10.35 -21.99
CA CYS A 90 1.63 -11.12 -21.99
C CYS A 90 1.71 -12.09 -20.81
N ILE A 91 1.37 -11.64 -19.60
CA ILE A 91 1.31 -12.50 -18.42
C ILE A 91 0.30 -13.65 -18.60
N SER A 92 -0.87 -13.37 -19.21
CA SER A 92 -1.86 -14.40 -19.49
C SER A 92 -1.31 -15.52 -20.39
N ILE A 93 -0.51 -15.15 -21.40
CA ILE A 93 0.13 -16.12 -22.28
C ILE A 93 1.15 -16.95 -21.50
N ILE A 94 1.98 -16.31 -20.65
CA ILE A 94 2.97 -16.99 -19.80
C ILE A 94 2.29 -18.03 -18.89
N PHE A 95 1.16 -17.70 -18.29
CA PHE A 95 0.46 -18.61 -17.37
C PHE A 95 -0.32 -19.75 -18.04
N ARG A 96 -0.33 -19.85 -19.37
CA ARG A 96 -0.83 -21.03 -20.08
C ARG A 96 0.15 -22.19 -20.08
N TYR A 97 1.43 -21.91 -19.88
CA TYR A 97 2.48 -22.94 -19.85
C TYR A 97 2.63 -23.53 -18.45
N PRO A 98 3.20 -24.74 -18.31
CA PRO A 98 3.52 -25.34 -17.01
C PRO A 98 4.39 -24.41 -16.18
N GLN A 99 4.03 -24.25 -14.91
CA GLN A 99 4.69 -23.26 -14.04
C GLN A 99 6.15 -23.64 -13.79
N SER A 100 7.05 -22.70 -14.03
CA SER A 100 8.47 -22.79 -13.72
C SER A 100 8.97 -21.48 -13.11
N LEU A 101 10.10 -21.51 -12.43
CA LEU A 101 10.71 -20.31 -11.84
C LEU A 101 11.02 -19.25 -12.91
N LEU A 102 11.48 -19.68 -14.10
CA LEU A 102 11.77 -18.78 -15.23
C LEU A 102 10.49 -18.07 -15.71
N LEU A 103 9.39 -18.79 -15.89
CA LEU A 103 8.12 -18.21 -16.32
C LEU A 103 7.52 -17.27 -15.25
N LEU A 104 7.68 -17.61 -13.96
CA LEU A 104 7.30 -16.71 -12.88
C LEU A 104 8.16 -15.44 -12.88
N LEU A 105 9.46 -15.55 -13.12
CA LEU A 105 10.36 -14.39 -13.22
C LEU A 105 9.95 -13.48 -14.38
N LEU A 106 9.63 -14.03 -15.55
CA LEU A 106 9.12 -13.26 -16.69
C LEU A 106 7.79 -12.59 -16.38
N ALA A 107 6.83 -13.30 -15.76
CA ALA A 107 5.56 -12.74 -15.34
C ALA A 107 5.75 -11.61 -14.31
N SER A 108 6.64 -11.81 -13.32
CA SER A 108 6.98 -10.80 -12.32
C SER A 108 7.64 -9.57 -12.95
N PHE A 109 8.48 -9.75 -13.97
CA PHE A 109 9.06 -8.63 -14.72
C PHE A 109 8.01 -7.84 -15.49
N MET A 110 7.05 -8.50 -16.15
CA MET A 110 5.92 -7.82 -16.82
C MET A 110 5.04 -7.09 -15.79
N ASN A 111 4.78 -7.70 -14.62
CA ASN A 111 4.04 -7.06 -13.53
C ASN A 111 4.78 -5.82 -13.01
N LEU A 112 6.08 -5.92 -12.77
CA LEU A 112 6.94 -4.80 -12.37
C LEU A 112 6.82 -3.61 -13.34
N LEU A 113 6.87 -3.86 -14.65
CA LEU A 113 6.69 -2.80 -15.66
C LEU A 113 5.27 -2.20 -15.62
N SER A 114 4.25 -3.04 -15.41
CA SER A 114 2.88 -2.59 -15.21
C SER A 114 2.76 -1.68 -13.99
N ASP A 115 3.35 -2.06 -12.85
CA ASP A 115 3.25 -1.31 -11.59
C ASP A 115 4.06 -0.01 -11.62
N ILE A 116 5.21 0.01 -12.30
CA ILE A 116 5.93 1.25 -12.64
C ILE A 116 5.02 2.22 -13.38
N SER A 117 4.32 1.73 -14.40
CA SER A 117 3.36 2.52 -15.17
C SER A 117 2.16 2.97 -14.32
N GLY A 118 1.68 2.13 -13.39
CA GLY A 118 0.60 2.43 -12.45
C GLY A 118 0.97 3.53 -11.44
N ASN A 119 2.17 3.46 -10.87
CA ASN A 119 2.68 4.49 -9.96
C ASN A 119 2.90 5.84 -10.69
N TYR A 120 3.38 5.80 -11.93
CA TYR A 120 3.45 6.98 -12.79
C TYR A 120 2.06 7.58 -13.07
N ALA A 121 1.05 6.75 -13.36
CA ALA A 121 -0.32 7.20 -13.55
C ALA A 121 -0.90 7.84 -12.26
N THR A 122 -0.58 7.32 -11.09
CA THR A 122 -0.96 7.90 -9.79
C THR A 122 -0.34 9.28 -9.60
N ALA A 123 0.93 9.47 -9.98
CA ALA A 123 1.59 10.77 -9.95
C ALA A 123 0.96 11.76 -10.94
N LEU A 124 0.57 11.32 -12.14
CA LEU A 124 -0.17 12.13 -13.11
C LEU A 124 -1.56 12.55 -12.62
N PHE A 125 -2.22 11.72 -11.80
CA PHE A 125 -3.56 11.98 -11.25
C PHE A 125 -3.55 13.09 -10.18
N SER A 126 -2.51 13.17 -9.35
CA SER A 126 -2.44 14.09 -8.20
C SER A 126 -2.76 15.57 -8.54
N PRO A 127 -2.23 16.19 -9.61
CA PRO A 127 -2.56 17.57 -9.97
C PRO A 127 -4.03 17.81 -10.32
N PHE A 128 -4.75 16.80 -10.81
CA PHE A 128 -6.18 16.93 -11.10
C PHE A 128 -7.00 17.14 -9.82
N THR A 129 -6.67 16.44 -8.74
CA THR A 129 -7.35 16.64 -7.45
C THR A 129 -7.25 18.10 -7.01
N LYS A 130 -6.03 18.68 -7.06
CA LYS A 130 -5.80 20.07 -6.65
C LYS A 130 -6.52 21.09 -7.52
N THR A 131 -6.74 20.80 -8.79
CA THR A 131 -7.42 21.73 -9.72
C THR A 131 -8.93 21.60 -9.72
N MET A 132 -9.46 20.42 -9.36
CA MET A 132 -10.90 20.14 -9.39
C MET A 132 -11.61 20.45 -8.08
N ILE A 133 -10.91 20.48 -6.96
CA ILE A 133 -11.49 20.58 -5.62
C ILE A 133 -11.15 21.95 -5.03
N ALA A 134 -12.15 22.62 -4.49
CA ALA A 134 -11.98 23.87 -3.75
C ALA A 134 -11.16 23.60 -2.46
N PRO A 135 -10.30 24.57 -2.03
CA PRO A 135 -9.46 24.38 -0.85
C PRO A 135 -10.22 23.93 0.41
N GLN A 136 -11.43 24.43 0.63
CA GLN A 136 -12.29 24.08 1.76
C GLN A 136 -12.79 22.63 1.73
N ASP A 137 -12.89 22.02 0.55
CA ASP A 137 -13.39 20.65 0.37
C ASP A 137 -12.25 19.62 0.25
N MET A 138 -10.98 20.07 0.29
CA MET A 138 -9.82 19.23 0.06
C MET A 138 -9.69 18.10 1.07
N GLU A 139 -9.98 18.39 2.35
CA GLU A 139 -9.96 17.37 3.42
C GLU A 139 -11.00 16.27 3.16
N THR A 140 -12.21 16.66 2.76
CA THR A 140 -13.29 15.71 2.41
C THR A 140 -12.90 14.88 1.18
N ALA A 141 -12.26 15.50 0.18
CA ALA A 141 -11.76 14.80 -1.01
C ALA A 141 -10.69 13.75 -0.66
N GLN A 142 -9.71 14.12 0.18
CA GLN A 142 -8.67 13.20 0.63
C GLN A 142 -9.24 12.06 1.48
N GLY A 143 -10.19 12.35 2.36
CA GLY A 143 -10.92 11.34 3.12
C GLY A 143 -11.67 10.36 2.21
N PHE A 144 -12.36 10.86 1.18
CA PHE A 144 -13.04 10.02 0.18
C PHE A 144 -12.07 9.10 -0.56
N VAL A 145 -10.92 9.62 -1.00
CA VAL A 145 -9.90 8.82 -1.69
C VAL A 145 -9.29 7.78 -0.75
N SER A 146 -8.95 8.16 0.48
CA SER A 146 -8.31 7.27 1.46
C SER A 146 -9.22 6.10 1.84
N VAL A 147 -10.45 6.39 2.26
CA VAL A 147 -11.43 5.34 2.63
C VAL A 147 -11.77 4.47 1.42
N GLY A 148 -12.01 5.09 0.26
CA GLY A 148 -12.31 4.36 -0.97
C GLY A 148 -11.18 3.42 -1.37
N THR A 149 -9.92 3.86 -1.29
CA THR A 149 -8.75 3.02 -1.61
C THR A 149 -8.63 1.82 -0.67
N GLN A 150 -8.86 1.99 0.63
CA GLN A 150 -8.82 0.91 1.60
C GLN A 150 -9.94 -0.13 1.36
N LEU A 151 -11.18 0.33 1.15
CA LEU A 151 -12.31 -0.54 0.85
C LEU A 151 -12.09 -1.32 -0.46
N VAL A 152 -11.57 -0.64 -1.48
CA VAL A 152 -11.24 -1.23 -2.79
C VAL A 152 -10.14 -2.29 -2.64
N ALA A 153 -9.11 -2.05 -1.84
CA ALA A 153 -8.04 -3.01 -1.63
C ALA A 153 -8.58 -4.31 -1.01
N VAL A 154 -9.40 -4.21 0.05
CA VAL A 154 -10.04 -5.39 0.67
C VAL A 154 -10.92 -6.12 -0.34
N PHE A 155 -11.84 -5.38 -1.00
CA PHE A 155 -12.75 -5.97 -1.98
C PHE A 155 -12.00 -6.68 -3.11
N ALA A 156 -10.97 -6.04 -3.66
CA ALA A 156 -10.18 -6.61 -4.75
C ALA A 156 -9.42 -7.87 -4.33
N THR A 157 -8.83 -7.88 -3.11
CA THR A 157 -8.11 -9.05 -2.60
C THR A 157 -9.05 -10.24 -2.41
N PHE A 158 -10.23 -10.05 -1.81
CA PHE A 158 -11.22 -11.11 -1.68
C PHE A 158 -11.79 -11.57 -3.02
N THR A 159 -12.12 -10.62 -3.90
CA THR A 159 -12.61 -10.95 -5.25
C THR A 159 -11.56 -11.72 -6.04
N GLY A 160 -10.29 -11.29 -5.99
CA GLY A 160 -9.17 -11.99 -6.62
C GLY A 160 -9.01 -13.42 -6.12
N SER A 161 -9.10 -13.62 -4.80
CA SER A 161 -9.01 -14.96 -4.21
C SER A 161 -10.18 -15.86 -4.62
N LEU A 162 -11.40 -15.32 -4.68
CA LEU A 162 -12.58 -16.07 -5.15
C LEU A 162 -12.45 -16.41 -6.63
N LEU A 163 -12.02 -15.47 -7.46
CA LEU A 163 -11.82 -15.72 -8.89
C LEU A 163 -10.76 -16.79 -9.14
N LEU A 164 -9.70 -16.87 -8.31
CA LEU A 164 -8.68 -17.92 -8.38
C LEU A 164 -9.18 -19.32 -7.99
N THR A 165 -10.29 -19.43 -7.27
CA THR A 165 -10.92 -20.74 -7.01
C THR A 165 -11.74 -21.24 -8.19
N ILE A 166 -12.20 -20.34 -9.06
CA ILE A 166 -13.10 -20.63 -10.18
C ILE A 166 -12.33 -20.63 -11.52
N TYR A 167 -11.41 -19.69 -11.69
CA TYR A 167 -10.69 -19.45 -12.92
C TYR A 167 -9.20 -19.74 -12.80
N SER A 168 -8.57 -20.07 -13.92
CA SER A 168 -7.11 -20.19 -14.01
C SER A 168 -6.42 -18.83 -13.83
N LYS A 169 -5.14 -18.85 -13.44
CA LYS A 169 -4.30 -17.64 -13.32
C LYS A 169 -4.21 -16.88 -14.66
N SER A 170 -4.18 -17.61 -15.79
CA SER A 170 -4.22 -17.03 -17.14
C SER A 170 -5.51 -16.26 -17.38
N MET A 171 -6.66 -16.83 -17.01
CA MET A 171 -7.94 -16.15 -17.16
C MET A 171 -8.04 -14.91 -16.27
N LEU A 172 -7.50 -14.97 -15.05
CA LEU A 172 -7.45 -13.82 -14.16
C LEU A 172 -6.60 -12.67 -14.74
N ALA A 173 -5.48 -13.00 -15.40
CA ALA A 173 -4.67 -12.01 -16.12
C ALA A 173 -5.43 -11.37 -17.29
N ILE A 174 -6.28 -12.13 -18.03
CA ILE A 174 -7.16 -11.58 -19.09
C ILE A 174 -8.21 -10.65 -18.48
N ILE A 175 -8.83 -11.04 -17.37
CA ILE A 175 -9.79 -10.17 -16.65
C ILE A 175 -9.11 -8.85 -16.28
N ASN A 176 -7.88 -8.92 -15.75
CA ASN A 176 -7.13 -7.73 -15.35
C ASN A 176 -6.74 -6.86 -16.57
N ALA A 177 -6.33 -7.49 -17.68
CA ALA A 177 -6.09 -6.79 -18.95
C ALA A 177 -7.34 -6.05 -19.44
N SER A 178 -8.51 -6.68 -19.31
CA SER A 178 -9.80 -6.09 -19.69
C SER A 178 -10.18 -4.91 -18.79
N ILE A 179 -9.89 -4.99 -17.49
CA ILE A 179 -10.06 -3.86 -16.55
C ILE A 179 -9.22 -2.66 -17.00
N PHE A 180 -7.94 -2.86 -17.35
CA PHE A 180 -7.08 -1.75 -17.81
C PHE A 180 -7.50 -1.20 -19.17
N LEU A 181 -8.02 -2.03 -20.05
CA LEU A 181 -8.60 -1.57 -21.33
C LEU A 181 -9.86 -0.72 -21.09
N LEU A 182 -10.73 -1.13 -20.18
CA LEU A 182 -11.89 -0.35 -19.74
C LEU A 182 -11.46 0.99 -19.13
N ILE A 183 -10.41 1.01 -18.29
CA ILE A 183 -9.86 2.23 -17.71
C ILE A 183 -9.38 3.19 -18.79
N ALA A 184 -8.66 2.70 -19.80
CA ALA A 184 -8.22 3.50 -20.94
C ALA A 184 -9.41 4.13 -21.69
N PHE A 185 -10.45 3.34 -21.93
CA PHE A 185 -11.69 3.79 -22.57
C PHE A 185 -12.42 4.85 -21.72
N LEU A 186 -12.55 4.64 -20.40
CA LEU A 186 -13.18 5.60 -19.50
C LEU A 186 -12.41 6.93 -19.45
N TYR A 187 -11.07 6.91 -19.42
CA TYR A 187 -10.27 8.14 -19.53
C TYR A 187 -10.45 8.84 -20.88
N TYR A 188 -10.57 8.06 -21.97
CA TYR A 188 -10.86 8.62 -23.29
C TYR A 188 -12.21 9.34 -23.32
N LEU A 189 -13.26 8.76 -22.73
CA LEU A 189 -14.58 9.40 -22.60
C LEU A 189 -14.58 10.65 -21.72
N LEU A 190 -13.73 10.72 -20.69
CA LEU A 190 -13.61 11.89 -19.82
C LEU A 190 -12.81 13.05 -20.44
N LYS A 191 -11.98 12.77 -21.44
CA LYS A 191 -11.09 13.76 -22.06
C LYS A 191 -11.82 15.01 -22.59
N PRO A 192 -12.98 14.97 -23.28
CA PRO A 192 -13.73 16.14 -23.70
C PRO A 192 -14.19 17.01 -22.51
N SER A 193 -14.73 16.37 -21.47
CA SER A 193 -15.22 17.09 -20.26
C SER A 193 -14.10 17.83 -19.52
N LEU A 194 -12.90 17.23 -19.45
CA LEU A 194 -11.72 17.87 -18.86
C LEU A 194 -11.21 19.06 -19.68
N LYS A 195 -11.26 18.98 -21.02
CA LYS A 195 -10.92 20.08 -21.90
C LYS A 195 -11.92 21.23 -21.81
N ALA A 196 -13.22 20.93 -21.76
CA ALA A 196 -14.29 21.90 -21.69
C ALA A 196 -14.25 22.77 -20.41
N GLN A 197 -13.82 22.20 -19.28
CA GLN A 197 -13.67 22.94 -18.02
C GLN A 197 -12.38 23.77 -17.93
N GLY A 198 -11.59 23.82 -19.00
CA GLY A 198 -10.41 24.71 -19.09
C GLY A 198 -9.29 24.37 -18.09
N PHE A 199 -9.24 23.13 -17.56
CA PHE A 199 -8.17 22.70 -16.67
C PHE A 199 -6.81 22.73 -17.36
N LYS A 200 -6.21 23.94 -17.41
CA LYS A 200 -4.81 24.11 -17.78
C LYS A 200 -3.94 23.73 -16.60
N ILE A 201 -3.63 22.44 -16.48
CA ILE A 201 -2.63 22.00 -15.51
C ILE A 201 -1.29 22.54 -16.01
N LYS A 202 -0.82 23.64 -15.39
CA LYS A 202 0.50 24.21 -15.70
C LYS A 202 1.57 23.17 -15.33
N SER A 203 2.46 22.90 -16.27
CA SER A 203 3.70 22.18 -15.96
C SER A 203 4.57 23.09 -15.09
N PHE A 204 4.86 22.67 -13.87
CA PHE A 204 5.72 23.42 -12.97
C PHE A 204 7.19 23.20 -13.37
N THR A 205 7.84 24.25 -13.86
CA THR A 205 9.29 24.26 -14.18
C THR A 205 10.16 24.80 -13.02
N ASN A 206 9.62 24.92 -11.81
CA ASN A 206 10.25 25.70 -10.77
C ASN A 206 11.23 24.86 -9.93
N THR A 207 12.52 25.17 -10.03
CA THR A 207 13.64 24.61 -9.27
C THR A 207 13.59 24.90 -7.75
N LYS A 208 12.71 25.81 -7.30
CA LYS A 208 12.50 26.16 -5.88
C LYS A 208 11.78 25.07 -5.07
N THR A 209 11.14 24.10 -5.71
CA THR A 209 10.40 23.04 -5.02
C THR A 209 11.34 22.16 -4.17
N LEU A 210 12.55 21.87 -4.67
CA LEU A 210 13.54 21.07 -3.93
C LEU A 210 14.09 21.79 -2.69
N SER A 211 14.26 23.11 -2.73
CA SER A 211 14.72 23.89 -1.55
C SER A 211 13.65 23.93 -0.47
N ILE A 212 12.38 24.06 -0.83
CA ILE A 212 11.24 24.03 0.11
C ILE A 212 11.11 22.64 0.75
N VAL A 213 11.24 21.58 -0.04
CA VAL A 213 11.23 20.19 0.50
C VAL A 213 12.39 19.98 1.47
N LYS A 214 13.59 20.45 1.13
CA LYS A 214 14.77 20.36 2.00
C LYS A 214 14.56 21.15 3.30
N GLU A 215 14.02 22.36 3.25
CA GLU A 215 13.74 23.19 4.43
C GLU A 215 12.67 22.52 5.33
N ASN A 216 11.59 22.01 4.76
CA ASN A 216 10.56 21.29 5.50
C ASN A 216 11.11 20.00 6.13
N LEU A 217 11.95 19.25 5.40
CA LEU A 217 12.62 18.05 5.90
C LEU A 217 13.53 18.41 7.09
N THR A 218 14.34 19.45 6.97
CA THR A 218 15.24 19.91 8.04
C THR A 218 14.45 20.37 9.27
N SER A 219 13.37 21.12 9.07
CA SER A 219 12.48 21.55 10.15
C SER A 219 11.80 20.37 10.87
N PHE A 220 11.43 19.35 10.11
CA PHE A 220 10.82 18.14 10.69
C PHE A 220 11.84 17.29 11.46
N ILE A 221 13.04 17.09 10.91
CA ILE A 221 14.13 16.33 11.54
C ILE A 221 14.61 17.00 12.83
N SER A 222 14.57 18.32 12.92
CA SER A 222 14.93 19.06 14.14
C SER A 222 13.97 18.83 15.30
N ASN A 223 12.72 18.41 15.03
CA ASN A 223 11.76 18.01 16.07
C ASN A 223 11.91 16.52 16.40
N HIS A 224 12.87 16.22 17.30
CA HIS A 224 13.23 14.84 17.65
C HIS A 224 12.04 13.99 18.11
N SER A 225 11.10 14.55 18.86
CA SER A 225 9.93 13.82 19.35
C SER A 225 9.01 13.38 18.20
N LEU A 226 8.72 14.28 17.25
CA LEU A 226 7.91 13.94 16.09
C LEU A 226 8.63 12.96 15.14
N LEU A 227 9.93 13.14 14.95
CA LEU A 227 10.74 12.26 14.09
C LEU A 227 10.73 10.82 14.61
N ILE A 228 10.97 10.63 15.93
CA ILE A 228 11.01 9.28 16.49
C ILE A 228 9.62 8.63 16.46
N ASN A 229 8.57 9.39 16.74
CA ASN A 229 7.19 8.89 16.59
C ASN A 229 6.85 8.52 15.14
N LEU A 230 7.37 9.27 14.14
CA LEU A 230 7.22 8.92 12.73
C LEU A 230 7.97 7.63 12.40
N ILE A 231 9.22 7.49 12.87
CA ILE A 231 10.00 6.26 12.66
C ILE A 231 9.25 5.05 13.24
N GLN A 232 8.74 5.17 14.47
CA GLN A 232 7.95 4.13 15.11
C GLN A 232 6.72 3.77 14.26
N LEU A 233 5.94 4.76 13.83
CA LEU A 233 4.76 4.56 13.01
C LEU A 233 5.11 3.95 11.64
N ALA A 234 6.19 4.40 11.02
CA ALA A 234 6.65 3.87 9.73
C ALA A 234 7.10 2.41 9.85
N MET A 235 7.79 2.06 10.93
CA MET A 235 8.19 0.68 11.20
C MET A 235 6.98 -0.20 11.52
N LEU A 236 6.00 0.26 12.32
CA LEU A 236 4.76 -0.49 12.54
C LEU A 236 4.02 -0.77 11.23
N ASN A 237 3.94 0.21 10.32
CA ASN A 237 3.42 -0.01 8.95
C ASN A 237 4.31 -0.98 8.17
N GLY A 238 5.61 -0.87 8.32
CA GLY A 238 6.59 -1.76 7.71
C GLY A 238 6.40 -3.22 8.09
N PHE A 239 6.07 -3.49 9.36
CA PHE A 239 5.75 -4.85 9.77
C PHE A 239 4.66 -5.47 8.90
N PHE A 240 3.58 -4.74 8.62
CA PHE A 240 2.51 -5.23 7.74
C PHE A 240 2.95 -5.44 6.28
N GLY A 241 3.93 -4.68 5.79
CA GLY A 241 4.50 -4.90 4.47
C GLY A 241 5.09 -6.30 4.30
N GLY A 242 5.80 -6.80 5.31
CA GLY A 242 6.39 -8.15 5.30
C GLY A 242 5.43 -9.28 5.64
N GLN A 243 4.26 -8.99 6.21
CA GLN A 243 3.31 -10.02 6.67
C GLN A 243 2.75 -10.89 5.55
N THR A 244 2.29 -10.27 4.45
CA THR A 244 1.65 -11.02 3.36
C THR A 244 2.57 -12.07 2.73
N PRO A 245 3.81 -11.74 2.32
CA PRO A 245 4.72 -12.74 1.78
C PRO A 245 5.16 -13.79 2.80
N LEU A 246 5.40 -13.42 4.07
CA LEU A 246 5.72 -14.40 5.11
C LEU A 246 4.56 -15.34 5.40
N PHE A 247 3.34 -14.82 5.44
CA PHE A 247 2.15 -15.63 5.65
C PHE A 247 1.90 -16.58 4.47
N ALA A 248 2.18 -16.14 3.24
CA ALA A 248 2.11 -17.00 2.07
C ALA A 248 3.05 -18.22 2.19
N LEU A 249 4.29 -18.01 2.66
CA LEU A 249 5.24 -19.10 2.94
C LEU A 249 4.81 -19.97 4.12
N PHE A 250 4.24 -19.37 5.17
CA PHE A 250 3.74 -20.09 6.30
C PHE A 250 2.61 -21.07 5.92
N ILE A 251 1.63 -20.64 5.12
CA ILE A 251 0.50 -21.49 4.72
C ILE A 251 0.90 -22.59 3.74
N GLU A 252 2.01 -22.44 3.04
CA GLU A 252 2.60 -23.50 2.19
C GLU A 252 3.18 -24.63 3.03
N GLU A 253 3.92 -24.31 4.11
CA GLU A 253 4.53 -25.30 5.00
C GLU A 253 3.52 -25.90 6.01
N ASN A 254 2.36 -25.24 6.23
CA ASN A 254 1.41 -25.61 7.28
C ASN A 254 -0.01 -25.83 6.75
N ASN A 255 -0.50 -27.06 6.93
CA ASN A 255 -1.82 -27.48 6.49
C ASN A 255 -2.94 -27.11 7.48
N GLN A 256 -3.02 -25.84 7.90
CA GLN A 256 -4.13 -25.36 8.74
C GLN A 256 -5.18 -24.65 7.87
N LEU A 257 -6.44 -24.68 8.31
CA LEU A 257 -7.59 -24.17 7.56
C LEU A 257 -7.70 -24.78 6.14
N ASN A 258 -7.59 -26.13 6.04
CA ASN A 258 -7.57 -26.85 4.76
C ASN A 258 -8.86 -26.72 3.94
N PHE A 259 -9.96 -26.27 4.58
CA PHE A 259 -11.22 -25.97 3.89
C PHE A 259 -11.16 -24.67 3.07
N LEU A 260 -10.10 -23.84 3.25
CA LEU A 260 -9.89 -22.60 2.51
C LEU A 260 -8.73 -22.76 1.52
N SER A 261 -8.90 -22.22 0.33
CA SER A 261 -7.79 -22.12 -0.64
C SER A 261 -6.70 -21.17 -0.14
N ASN A 262 -5.43 -21.37 -0.56
CA ASN A 262 -4.32 -20.52 -0.16
C ASN A 262 -4.55 -19.03 -0.54
N PRO A 263 -5.09 -18.70 -1.75
CA PRO A 263 -5.45 -17.31 -2.05
C PRO A 263 -6.44 -16.72 -1.05
N PHE A 264 -7.43 -17.52 -0.63
CA PHE A 264 -8.44 -17.05 0.33
C PHE A 264 -7.85 -16.84 1.74
N LYS A 265 -6.91 -17.70 2.18
CA LYS A 265 -6.18 -17.49 3.45
C LYS A 265 -5.39 -16.18 3.44
N ILE A 266 -4.71 -15.86 2.33
CA ILE A 266 -3.98 -14.59 2.15
C ILE A 266 -4.95 -13.40 2.19
N ALA A 267 -6.09 -13.52 1.49
CA ALA A 267 -7.12 -12.49 1.49
C ALA A 267 -7.73 -12.28 2.89
N LEU A 268 -7.93 -13.36 3.65
CA LEU A 268 -8.45 -13.32 5.01
C LEU A 268 -7.51 -12.52 5.93
N LEU A 269 -6.20 -12.78 5.89
CA LEU A 269 -5.23 -12.00 6.65
C LEU A 269 -5.30 -10.51 6.29
N SER A 270 -5.23 -10.18 5.01
CA SER A 270 -5.27 -8.79 4.52
C SER A 270 -6.58 -8.09 4.88
N GLY A 271 -7.70 -8.80 4.79
CA GLY A 271 -9.02 -8.32 5.16
C GLY A 271 -9.14 -8.03 6.66
N ILE A 272 -8.68 -8.94 7.51
CA ILE A 272 -8.66 -8.76 8.97
C ILE A 272 -7.81 -7.55 9.35
N ILE A 273 -6.60 -7.42 8.81
CA ILE A 273 -5.72 -6.27 9.06
C ILE A 273 -6.44 -4.97 8.70
N THR A 274 -6.98 -4.86 7.49
CA THR A 274 -7.60 -3.62 7.01
C THR A 274 -8.86 -3.27 7.80
N LEU A 275 -9.75 -4.23 8.06
CA LEU A 275 -10.97 -4.00 8.84
C LEU A 275 -10.65 -3.59 10.28
N SER A 276 -9.68 -4.24 10.91
CA SER A 276 -9.24 -3.89 12.26
C SER A 276 -8.62 -2.49 12.32
N MET A 277 -7.86 -2.09 11.31
CA MET A 277 -7.30 -0.73 11.21
C MET A 277 -8.40 0.32 11.04
N ILE A 278 -9.43 0.05 10.22
CA ILE A 278 -10.59 0.94 10.05
C ILE A 278 -11.35 1.07 11.38
N LEU A 279 -11.60 -0.04 12.07
CA LEU A 279 -12.25 -0.03 13.39
C LEU A 279 -11.44 0.76 14.41
N GLY A 280 -10.12 0.57 14.47
CA GLY A 280 -9.22 1.32 15.34
C GLY A 280 -9.28 2.82 15.07
N SER A 281 -9.21 3.23 13.81
CA SER A 281 -9.28 4.65 13.42
C SER A 281 -10.63 5.29 13.75
N SER A 282 -11.72 4.56 13.53
CA SER A 282 -13.09 5.03 13.85
C SER A 282 -13.33 5.18 15.34
N LEU A 283 -12.71 4.33 16.17
CA LEU A 283 -12.89 4.32 17.62
C LEU A 283 -11.81 5.11 18.38
N THR A 284 -10.91 5.80 17.68
CA THR A 284 -9.79 6.56 18.26
C THR A 284 -10.23 7.58 19.32
N THR A 285 -11.38 8.20 19.15
CA THR A 285 -11.93 9.22 20.08
C THR A 285 -12.57 8.61 21.33
N TYR A 286 -12.96 7.33 21.29
CA TYR A 286 -13.69 6.65 22.36
C TYR A 286 -12.78 5.71 23.15
N ILE A 287 -12.00 4.88 22.48
CA ILE A 287 -11.17 3.85 23.09
C ILE A 287 -9.75 4.38 23.29
N LEU A 288 -9.15 4.06 24.43
CA LEU A 288 -7.78 4.43 24.79
C LEU A 288 -7.52 5.94 24.77
N LYS A 289 -8.56 6.80 24.86
CA LYS A 289 -8.41 8.26 24.84
C LYS A 289 -7.43 8.80 25.88
N LYS A 290 -7.41 8.19 27.07
CA LYS A 290 -6.54 8.58 28.19
C LYS A 290 -5.13 7.98 28.10
N GLN A 291 -4.90 7.01 27.21
CA GLN A 291 -3.60 6.37 27.07
C GLN A 291 -2.69 7.20 26.16
N SER A 292 -1.43 7.33 26.56
CA SER A 292 -0.41 7.99 25.73
C SER A 292 -0.07 7.13 24.50
N ILE A 293 0.38 7.78 23.43
CA ILE A 293 0.88 7.09 22.21
C ILE A 293 1.98 6.09 22.58
N PHE A 294 2.82 6.42 23.57
CA PHE A 294 3.87 5.54 24.08
C PHE A 294 3.33 4.17 24.53
N HIS A 295 2.30 4.14 25.41
CA HIS A 295 1.75 2.88 25.89
C HIS A 295 1.10 2.05 24.76
N ILE A 296 0.47 2.73 23.81
CA ILE A 296 -0.15 2.04 22.67
C ILE A 296 0.94 1.46 21.75
N ASN A 297 2.05 2.16 21.54
CA ASN A 297 3.18 1.67 20.76
C ASN A 297 3.81 0.44 21.41
N ILE A 298 4.12 0.49 22.72
CA ILE A 298 4.65 -0.68 23.47
C ILE A 298 3.72 -1.88 23.36
N LEU A 299 2.41 -1.65 23.50
CA LEU A 299 1.42 -2.73 23.34
C LEU A 299 1.44 -3.30 21.90
N SER A 300 1.58 -2.44 20.90
CA SER A 300 1.71 -2.84 19.50
C SER A 300 2.97 -3.70 19.28
N ASP A 301 4.09 -3.28 19.84
CA ASP A 301 5.36 -4.00 19.76
C ASP A 301 5.28 -5.38 20.42
N CYS A 302 4.56 -5.51 21.56
CA CYS A 302 4.29 -6.79 22.20
C CYS A 302 3.45 -7.71 21.31
N PHE A 303 2.47 -7.18 20.56
CA PHE A 303 1.71 -8.01 19.60
C PHE A 303 2.58 -8.52 18.46
N ILE A 304 3.61 -7.80 18.01
CA ILE A 304 4.57 -8.30 17.03
C ILE A 304 5.31 -9.53 17.58
N VAL A 305 5.72 -9.51 18.86
CA VAL A 305 6.33 -10.68 19.51
C VAL A 305 5.35 -11.84 19.55
N ILE A 306 4.10 -11.60 19.93
CA ILE A 306 3.04 -12.65 19.96
C ILE A 306 2.84 -13.27 18.57
N ILE A 307 2.80 -12.44 17.51
CA ILE A 307 2.67 -12.91 16.12
C ILE A 307 3.90 -13.76 15.73
N ALA A 308 5.11 -13.30 16.06
CA ALA A 308 6.33 -14.05 15.77
C ALA A 308 6.36 -15.42 16.47
N MET A 309 5.93 -15.46 17.74
CA MET A 309 5.78 -16.72 18.48
C MET A 309 4.70 -17.62 17.85
N ALA A 310 3.57 -17.04 17.40
CA ALA A 310 2.52 -17.80 16.71
C ALA A 310 3.03 -18.43 15.40
N TYR A 311 3.90 -17.76 14.67
CA TYR A 311 4.60 -18.34 13.51
C TYR A 311 5.51 -19.51 13.91
N LEU A 312 6.32 -19.34 14.96
CA LEU A 312 7.26 -20.37 15.43
C LEU A 312 6.53 -21.64 15.95
N TYR A 313 5.38 -21.45 16.59
CA TYR A 313 4.55 -22.54 17.08
C TYR A 313 3.50 -23.05 16.08
N ASN A 314 3.58 -22.60 14.83
CA ASN A 314 2.66 -22.98 13.75
C ASN A 314 1.18 -22.77 14.12
N ASN A 315 0.82 -21.66 14.72
CA ASN A 315 -0.54 -21.33 15.15
C ASN A 315 -1.16 -20.22 14.30
N ILE A 316 -1.97 -20.60 13.29
CA ILE A 316 -2.60 -19.64 12.38
C ILE A 316 -3.58 -18.69 13.11
N TRP A 317 -4.27 -19.16 14.13
CA TRP A 317 -5.20 -18.32 14.89
C TRP A 317 -4.47 -17.25 15.68
N GLY A 318 -3.33 -17.60 16.28
CA GLY A 318 -2.45 -16.62 16.94
C GLY A 318 -1.95 -15.56 15.97
N ILE A 319 -1.61 -15.96 14.73
CA ILE A 319 -1.21 -15.02 13.67
C ILE A 319 -2.37 -14.08 13.32
N LEU A 320 -3.57 -14.61 13.06
CA LEU A 320 -4.72 -13.80 12.63
C LEU A 320 -5.19 -12.84 13.74
N VAL A 321 -5.34 -13.34 14.97
CA VAL A 321 -5.77 -12.53 16.12
C VAL A 321 -4.71 -11.48 16.48
N GLY A 322 -3.43 -11.89 16.52
CA GLY A 322 -2.32 -10.97 16.79
C GLY A 322 -2.27 -9.82 15.78
N ASN A 323 -2.38 -10.13 14.47
CA ASN A 323 -2.44 -9.11 13.42
C ASN A 323 -3.67 -8.22 13.53
N SER A 324 -4.84 -8.76 13.91
CA SER A 324 -6.06 -7.98 14.16
C SER A 324 -5.84 -6.95 15.27
N CYS A 325 -5.31 -7.38 16.42
CA CYS A 325 -5.04 -6.50 17.56
C CYS A 325 -4.00 -5.43 17.22
N LEU A 326 -2.90 -5.81 16.55
CA LEU A 326 -1.87 -4.88 16.11
C LEU A 326 -2.41 -3.84 15.14
N ALA A 327 -3.19 -4.27 14.13
CA ALA A 327 -3.80 -3.39 13.14
C ALA A 327 -4.81 -2.42 13.77
N PHE A 328 -5.59 -2.89 14.74
CA PHE A 328 -6.49 -2.05 15.52
C PHE A 328 -5.75 -0.94 16.27
N LEU A 329 -4.64 -1.28 16.95
CA LEU A 329 -3.81 -0.31 17.67
C LEU A 329 -3.17 0.70 16.71
N LEU A 330 -2.65 0.23 15.56
CA LEU A 330 -2.08 1.12 14.53
C LEU A 330 -3.14 2.07 13.98
N GLY A 331 -4.38 1.59 13.79
CA GLY A 331 -5.53 2.41 13.43
C GLY A 331 -5.81 3.53 14.42
N ILE A 332 -5.52 3.35 15.71
CA ILE A 332 -5.63 4.39 16.74
C ILE A 332 -4.43 5.37 16.70
N VAL A 333 -3.21 4.86 16.56
CA VAL A 333 -1.98 5.68 16.61
C VAL A 333 -1.89 6.64 15.43
N SER A 334 -2.20 6.17 14.22
CA SER A 334 -2.02 6.94 12.99
C SER A 334 -2.79 8.28 12.95
N PRO A 335 -4.10 8.35 13.27
CA PRO A 335 -4.82 9.62 13.35
C PRO A 335 -4.32 10.53 14.46
N ARG A 336 -3.90 9.97 15.62
CA ARG A 336 -3.35 10.76 16.73
C ARG A 336 -2.03 11.40 16.37
N PHE A 337 -1.15 10.67 15.70
CA PHE A 337 0.10 11.20 15.18
C PHE A 337 -0.17 12.34 14.20
N SER A 338 -1.09 12.14 13.24
CA SER A 338 -1.48 13.16 12.27
C SER A 338 -2.03 14.43 12.96
N ALA A 339 -2.88 14.27 13.97
CA ALA A 339 -3.40 15.40 14.75
C ALA A 339 -2.29 16.16 15.49
N ASN A 340 -1.32 15.46 16.08
CA ASN A 340 -0.16 16.10 16.73
C ASN A 340 0.67 16.92 15.74
N VAL A 341 0.89 16.40 14.52
CA VAL A 341 1.60 17.13 13.45
C VAL A 341 0.84 18.39 13.07
N ILE A 342 -0.48 18.28 12.83
CA ILE A 342 -1.32 19.43 12.42
C ILE A 342 -1.29 20.52 13.50
N ASN A 343 -1.32 20.15 14.78
CA ASN A 343 -1.30 21.12 15.89
C ASN A 343 0.06 21.80 16.11
N GLN A 344 1.17 21.21 15.64
CA GLN A 344 2.51 21.73 15.87
C GLN A 344 3.06 22.60 14.72
N TYR A 345 2.49 22.45 13.50
CA TYR A 345 2.98 23.19 12.34
C TYR A 345 1.97 24.23 11.82
N PRO A 346 2.45 25.42 11.44
CA PRO A 346 1.59 26.43 10.82
C PRO A 346 1.09 25.99 9.44
N VAL A 347 -0.07 26.51 9.04
CA VAL A 347 -0.81 26.08 7.84
C VAL A 347 0.02 26.16 6.56
N ASP A 348 0.88 27.18 6.44
CA ASP A 348 1.76 27.42 5.28
C ASP A 348 2.85 26.37 5.10
N ARG A 349 3.30 25.69 6.17
CA ARG A 349 4.30 24.61 6.15
C ARG A 349 3.71 23.21 6.20
N LEU A 350 2.45 23.08 6.59
CA LEU A 350 1.80 21.81 6.88
C LEU A 350 1.79 20.85 5.66
N GLY A 351 1.55 21.38 4.45
CA GLY A 351 1.54 20.57 3.24
C GLY A 351 2.87 19.91 2.94
N GLY A 352 3.97 20.64 3.13
CA GLY A 352 5.32 20.11 2.93
C GLY A 352 5.70 19.07 3.99
N VAL A 353 5.35 19.31 5.25
CA VAL A 353 5.59 18.37 6.35
C VAL A 353 4.81 17.07 6.14
N ILE A 354 3.52 17.13 5.78
CA ILE A 354 2.71 15.95 5.47
C ILE A 354 3.30 15.14 4.31
N THR A 355 3.83 15.82 3.28
CA THR A 355 4.49 15.13 2.16
C THR A 355 5.72 14.35 2.61
N VAL A 356 6.54 14.92 3.48
CA VAL A 356 7.71 14.25 4.08
C VAL A 356 7.27 13.03 4.89
N ILE A 357 6.28 13.19 5.76
CA ILE A 357 5.73 12.09 6.57
C ILE A 357 5.24 10.94 5.68
N ASN A 358 4.45 11.25 4.67
CA ASN A 358 3.93 10.25 3.74
C ASN A 358 5.05 9.52 2.99
N ALA A 359 6.13 10.22 2.61
CA ALA A 359 7.29 9.60 1.99
C ALA A 359 7.92 8.53 2.91
N PHE A 360 8.11 8.84 4.20
CA PHE A 360 8.63 7.88 5.18
C PHE A 360 7.70 6.68 5.38
N LEU A 361 6.39 6.93 5.50
CA LEU A 361 5.40 5.86 5.70
C LEU A 361 5.27 4.92 4.50
N VAL A 362 5.54 5.42 3.30
CA VAL A 362 5.44 4.65 2.05
C VAL A 362 6.69 3.83 1.76
N ILE A 363 7.88 4.25 2.22
CA ILE A 363 9.16 3.58 1.90
C ILE A 363 9.37 2.29 2.72
N ILE A 364 9.01 2.27 3.99
CA ILE A 364 9.33 1.15 4.90
C ILE A 364 8.61 -0.16 4.55
N PRO A 365 7.28 -0.19 4.25
CA PRO A 365 6.58 -1.43 3.91
C PRO A 365 7.15 -2.19 2.72
N PRO A 366 7.52 -1.56 1.59
CA PRO A 366 8.20 -2.24 0.49
C PRO A 366 9.55 -2.85 0.87
N LEU A 367 10.33 -2.18 1.74
CA LEU A 367 11.61 -2.72 2.20
C LEU A 367 11.41 -4.00 3.00
N THR A 368 10.49 -4.01 3.95
CA THR A 368 10.21 -5.20 4.77
C THR A 368 9.60 -6.34 3.97
N SER A 369 8.78 -6.02 2.95
CA SER A 369 8.20 -7.04 2.05
C SER A 369 9.25 -7.76 1.19
N VAL A 370 10.44 -7.20 1.07
CA VAL A 370 11.61 -7.84 0.42
C VAL A 370 12.53 -8.48 1.45
N ILE A 371 12.85 -7.77 2.54
CA ILE A 371 13.82 -8.23 3.55
C ILE A 371 13.37 -9.54 4.22
N PHE A 372 12.12 -9.66 4.65
CA PHE A 372 11.66 -10.87 5.31
C PHE A 372 11.63 -12.10 4.40
N PRO A 373 11.10 -12.05 3.17
CA PRO A 373 11.24 -13.15 2.22
C PRO A 373 12.70 -13.48 1.89
N MET A 374 13.58 -12.48 1.77
CA MET A 374 15.02 -12.69 1.54
C MET A 374 15.65 -13.50 2.69
N ILE A 375 15.36 -13.17 3.95
CA ILE A 375 15.80 -13.95 5.10
C ILE A 375 15.22 -15.36 5.05
N SER A 376 13.96 -15.52 4.64
CA SER A 376 13.30 -16.82 4.53
C SER A 376 13.94 -17.75 3.49
N THR A 377 14.65 -17.21 2.48
CA THR A 377 15.40 -18.06 1.52
C THR A 377 16.50 -18.86 2.20
N ILE A 378 17.07 -18.33 3.28
CA ILE A 378 18.07 -19.02 4.10
C ILE A 378 17.37 -20.01 5.04
N ASN A 379 16.43 -19.51 5.84
CA ASN A 379 15.64 -20.32 6.76
C ASN A 379 14.36 -19.57 7.17
N LEU A 380 13.20 -20.23 6.99
CA LEU A 380 11.91 -19.61 7.32
C LEU A 380 11.77 -19.32 8.82
N LYS A 381 12.25 -20.22 9.69
CA LYS A 381 12.25 -19.98 11.15
C LYS A 381 13.13 -18.78 11.53
N LEU A 382 14.25 -18.57 10.80
CA LEU A 382 15.09 -17.39 11.03
C LEU A 382 14.33 -16.10 10.73
N ALA A 383 13.52 -16.08 9.65
CA ALA A 383 12.68 -14.91 9.36
C ALA A 383 11.68 -14.62 10.49
N TYR A 384 11.10 -15.66 11.11
CA TYR A 384 10.21 -15.50 12.28
C TYR A 384 10.95 -14.97 13.52
N ILE A 385 12.18 -15.44 13.76
CA ILE A 385 13.01 -14.92 14.86
C ILE A 385 13.39 -13.45 14.61
N CYS A 386 13.65 -13.07 13.35
CA CYS A 386 13.92 -11.68 12.99
C CYS A 386 12.73 -10.75 13.27
N LEU A 387 11.47 -11.24 13.28
CA LEU A 387 10.32 -10.45 13.73
C LEU A 387 10.42 -10.10 15.22
N ILE A 388 10.98 -11.01 16.06
CA ILE A 388 11.22 -10.73 17.49
C ILE A 388 12.28 -9.65 17.62
N ALA A 389 13.39 -9.77 16.88
CA ALA A 389 14.43 -8.73 16.87
C ALA A 389 13.88 -7.37 16.40
N TYR A 390 13.01 -7.38 15.38
CA TYR A 390 12.31 -6.20 14.89
C TYR A 390 11.46 -5.55 15.99
N ALA A 391 10.67 -6.34 16.73
CA ALA A 391 9.87 -5.85 17.85
C ALA A 391 10.74 -5.28 18.98
N LEU A 392 11.87 -5.92 19.30
CA LEU A 392 12.80 -5.41 20.33
C LEU A 392 13.40 -4.05 19.92
N ILE A 393 13.75 -3.86 18.66
CA ILE A 393 14.19 -2.56 18.13
C ILE A 393 13.10 -1.51 18.33
N LEU A 394 11.83 -1.85 18.01
CA LEU A 394 10.70 -0.95 18.19
C LEU A 394 10.47 -0.58 19.67
N ILE A 395 10.56 -1.53 20.58
CA ILE A 395 10.47 -1.29 22.02
C ILE A 395 11.57 -0.30 22.48
N ILE A 396 12.80 -0.50 22.02
CA ILE A 396 13.91 0.41 22.32
C ILE A 396 13.60 1.82 21.79
N ILE A 397 13.13 1.95 20.56
CA ILE A 397 12.73 3.24 19.97
C ILE A 397 11.62 3.88 20.80
N SER A 398 10.59 3.13 21.20
CA SER A 398 9.48 3.62 22.04
C SER A 398 9.98 4.13 23.40
N VAL A 399 10.90 3.41 24.06
CA VAL A 399 11.48 3.82 25.34
C VAL A 399 12.32 5.09 25.20
N LEU A 400 13.13 5.19 24.15
CA LEU A 400 13.92 6.39 23.85
C LEU A 400 13.01 7.62 23.63
N THR A 401 11.90 7.44 22.90
CA THR A 401 10.90 8.51 22.66
C THR A 401 10.35 9.06 23.98
N ASN A 402 10.01 8.17 24.92
CA ASN A 402 9.43 8.58 26.19
C ASN A 402 10.44 9.32 27.09
N LYS A 403 11.73 9.01 26.98
CA LYS A 403 12.79 9.74 27.70
C LYS A 403 13.03 11.15 27.15
N ILE A 404 12.87 11.36 25.85
CA ILE A 404 13.07 12.65 25.18
C ILE A 404 11.84 13.56 25.37
N ALA A 405 10.65 12.97 25.55
CA ALA A 405 9.40 13.71 25.77
C ALA A 405 9.16 14.14 27.22
N LYS A 406 9.94 13.63 28.17
CA LYS A 406 10.02 14.07 29.60
C LYS A 406 11.14 15.08 29.80
#